data_f2a9fbda703a79e319c1d0039ea38493
#
_entry.id   f2a9fbda703a79e319c1d0039ea38493
#
_cell.length_a   1.000
_cell.length_b   1.000
_cell.length_c   1.000
_cell.angle_alpha   90.00
_cell.angle_beta   90.00
_cell.angle_gamma   90.00
#
_symmetry.space_group_name_H-M   'P 1'
#
loop_
_entity.id
_entity.type
_entity.pdbx_description
1 polymer ?
#
loop_
_entity_poly.entity_id
_entity_poly.type
_entity_poly.pdbx_seq_one_letter_code
_entity_poly.pdbx_strand_id
1 'polypeptide(L)'
;LWPPLVPTMVLVESLHGDAGRDANTNRFLKTCIIESTVSVDVARRAAELRRLARTGSAVDALVVAIAEPGGTVLTGDRADIEALAGHADRVTVEVI
;
A
#
# COMPACT_ATOMS: atom_id res chain seq x y z
N LEU A 1 -5.81 13.91 0.59
CA LEU A 1 -4.78 12.89 0.83
C LEU A 1 -4.42 12.70 2.29
N TRP A 2 -4.80 13.61 3.13
CA TRP A 2 -4.51 13.50 4.56
C TRP A 2 -5.80 13.30 5.35
N PRO A 3 -5.84 12.38 6.33
CA PRO A 3 -4.75 11.50 6.75
C PRO A 3 -4.54 10.33 5.78
N PRO A 4 -3.31 9.79 5.69
CA PRO A 4 -3.05 8.62 4.88
C PRO A 4 -3.84 7.41 5.37
N LEU A 5 -4.33 6.58 4.45
CA LEU A 5 -4.92 5.30 4.76
C LEU A 5 -3.84 4.23 4.67
N VAL A 6 -3.69 3.42 5.72
CA VAL A 6 -2.66 2.39 5.80
C VAL A 6 -3.32 1.03 6.04
N PRO A 7 -3.26 0.10 5.07
CA PRO A 7 -3.72 -1.27 5.29
C PRO A 7 -2.87 -1.95 6.37
N THR A 8 -3.50 -2.78 7.20
CA THR A 8 -2.79 -3.43 8.32
C THR A 8 -1.62 -4.29 7.89
N MET A 9 -1.67 -4.92 6.70
CA MET A 9 -0.55 -5.72 6.22
C MET A 9 0.71 -4.89 5.95
N VAL A 10 0.57 -3.59 5.72
CA VAL A 10 1.72 -2.68 5.57
C VAL A 10 2.48 -2.57 6.88
N LEU A 11 1.81 -2.70 8.02
CA LEU A 11 2.46 -2.67 9.33
C LEU A 11 3.47 -3.79 9.48
N VAL A 12 3.20 -4.96 8.89
CA VAL A 12 4.11 -6.10 8.95
C VAL A 12 5.44 -5.78 8.27
N GLU A 13 5.40 -5.03 7.18
CA GLU A 13 6.62 -4.64 6.46
C GLU A 13 7.29 -3.41 7.08
N SER A 14 6.52 -2.54 7.72
CA SER A 14 7.00 -1.25 8.24
C SER A 14 7.55 -1.34 9.67
N LEU A 15 7.05 -2.29 10.46
CA LEU A 15 7.41 -2.43 11.87
C LEU A 15 8.40 -3.58 12.06
N HIS A 16 9.31 -3.40 13.03
CA HIS A 16 10.29 -4.41 13.41
C HIS A 16 9.81 -5.29 14.58
N GLY A 17 8.72 -4.89 15.25
CA GLY A 17 8.22 -5.58 16.44
C GLY A 17 8.93 -5.18 17.73
N ASP A 18 9.71 -4.11 17.69
CA ASP A 18 10.44 -3.56 18.84
C ASP A 18 9.98 -2.12 19.06
N ALA A 19 9.43 -1.84 20.23
CA ALA A 19 8.84 -0.54 20.54
C ALA A 19 9.85 0.61 20.41
N GLY A 20 11.11 0.39 20.78
CA GLY A 20 12.13 1.42 20.68
C GLY A 20 12.50 1.73 19.23
N ARG A 21 12.72 0.70 18.42
CA ARG A 21 13.05 0.87 17.00
C ARG A 21 11.87 1.45 16.21
N ASP A 22 10.65 1.11 16.62
CA ASP A 22 9.44 1.49 15.90
C ASP A 22 8.82 2.79 16.41
N ALA A 23 9.45 3.47 17.39
CA ALA A 23 8.85 4.63 18.04
C ALA A 23 8.40 5.73 17.07
N ASN A 24 9.26 6.09 16.11
CA ASN A 24 8.92 7.13 15.13
C ASN A 24 7.85 6.67 14.15
N THR A 25 7.95 5.42 13.69
CA THR A 25 6.94 4.83 12.79
C THR A 25 5.58 4.77 13.47
N ASN A 26 5.53 4.30 14.72
CA ASN A 26 4.28 4.24 15.48
C ASN A 26 3.69 5.63 15.71
N ARG A 27 4.52 6.64 15.95
CA ARG A 27 4.06 8.01 16.13
C ARG A 27 3.41 8.53 14.85
N PHE A 28 3.99 8.26 13.70
CA PHE A 28 3.39 8.61 12.41
C PHE A 28 2.10 7.85 12.17
N LEU A 29 2.06 6.53 12.44
CA LEU A 29 0.88 5.70 12.23
C LEU A 29 -0.33 6.15 13.05
N LYS A 30 -0.11 6.78 14.20
CA LYS A 30 -1.21 7.36 15.00
C LYS A 30 -1.94 8.50 14.25
N THR A 31 -1.31 9.10 13.27
CA THR A 31 -1.94 10.14 12.44
C THR A 31 -2.64 9.57 11.22
N CYS A 32 -2.50 8.29 10.96
CA CYS A 32 -3.06 7.62 9.79
C CYS A 32 -4.38 6.93 10.10
N ILE A 33 -5.16 6.65 9.06
CA ILE A 33 -6.30 5.75 9.16
C ILE A 33 -5.79 4.35 8.86
N ILE A 34 -5.95 3.44 9.82
CA ILE A 34 -5.55 2.04 9.64
C ILE A 34 -6.74 1.26 9.12
N GLU A 35 -6.60 0.72 7.90
CA GLU A 35 -7.62 -0.12 7.29
C GLU A 35 -7.37 -1.57 7.65
N SER A 36 -8.22 -2.13 8.50
CA SER A 36 -8.06 -3.48 9.03
C SER A 36 -8.76 -4.56 8.20
N THR A 37 -9.57 -4.16 7.23
CA THR A 37 -10.37 -5.09 6.44
C THR A 37 -9.98 -5.02 4.97
N VAL A 38 -9.71 -6.17 4.37
CA VAL A 38 -9.51 -6.31 2.93
C VAL A 38 -10.65 -7.16 2.38
N SER A 39 -11.46 -6.59 1.49
CA SER A 39 -12.56 -7.33 0.88
C SER A 39 -12.04 -8.38 -0.12
N VAL A 40 -12.89 -9.37 -0.40
CA VAL A 40 -12.58 -10.36 -1.43
C VAL A 40 -12.37 -9.69 -2.79
N ASP A 41 -13.19 -8.69 -3.11
CA ASP A 41 -13.07 -7.98 -4.39
C ASP A 41 -11.72 -7.25 -4.52
N VAL A 42 -11.27 -6.58 -3.47
CA VAL A 42 -9.96 -5.92 -3.46
C VAL A 42 -8.85 -6.96 -3.58
N ALA A 43 -8.94 -8.08 -2.87
CA ALA A 43 -7.95 -9.15 -2.96
C ALA A 43 -7.85 -9.73 -4.37
N ARG A 44 -8.99 -9.94 -5.03
CA ARG A 44 -9.03 -10.43 -6.42
C ARG A 44 -8.44 -9.42 -7.39
N ARG A 45 -8.74 -8.14 -7.19
CA ARG A 45 -8.15 -7.06 -8.01
C ARG A 45 -6.64 -7.00 -7.84
N ALA A 46 -6.15 -7.11 -6.61
CA ALA A 46 -4.72 -7.14 -6.34
C ALA A 46 -4.02 -8.31 -7.06
N ALA A 47 -4.63 -9.50 -7.01
CA ALA A 47 -4.12 -10.67 -7.73
C ALA A 47 -4.03 -10.43 -9.24
N GLU A 48 -5.05 -9.79 -9.82
CA GLU A 48 -5.07 -9.43 -11.24
C GLU A 48 -3.94 -8.44 -11.57
N LEU A 49 -3.75 -7.41 -10.75
CA LEU A 49 -2.69 -6.43 -10.96
C LEU A 49 -1.30 -7.09 -10.93
N ARG A 50 -1.06 -8.01 -10.00
CA ARG A 50 0.21 -8.77 -9.94
C ARG A 50 0.42 -9.58 -11.21
N ARG A 51 -0.62 -10.24 -11.68
CA ARG A 51 -0.54 -11.02 -12.91
C ARG A 51 -0.18 -10.15 -14.11
N LEU A 52 -0.82 -9.00 -14.24
CA LEU A 52 -0.59 -8.07 -15.36
C LEU A 52 0.79 -7.44 -15.29
N ALA A 53 1.20 -6.99 -14.11
CA ALA A 53 2.50 -6.32 -13.91
C ALA A 53 3.67 -7.31 -13.91
N ARG A 54 3.44 -8.57 -13.59
CA ARG A 54 4.45 -9.62 -13.45
C ARG A 54 5.53 -9.31 -12.43
N THR A 55 5.22 -8.46 -11.46
CA THR A 55 6.13 -8.04 -10.40
C THR A 55 5.33 -7.53 -9.21
N GLY A 56 6.03 -7.27 -8.12
CA GLY A 56 5.43 -6.74 -6.91
C GLY A 56 4.99 -7.82 -5.94
N SER A 57 5.07 -7.49 -4.65
CA SER A 57 4.59 -8.35 -3.59
C SER A 57 3.06 -8.32 -3.51
N ALA A 58 2.49 -9.25 -2.74
CA ALA A 58 1.07 -9.23 -2.44
C ALA A 58 0.67 -7.93 -1.72
N VAL A 59 1.52 -7.45 -0.82
CA VAL A 59 1.26 -6.19 -0.09
C VAL A 59 1.28 -5.00 -1.05
N ASP A 60 2.26 -4.91 -1.93
CA ASP A 60 2.32 -3.85 -2.95
C ASP A 60 1.04 -3.83 -3.80
N ALA A 61 0.61 -4.99 -4.25
CA ALA A 61 -0.58 -5.11 -5.09
C ALA A 61 -1.84 -4.68 -4.34
N LEU A 62 -1.96 -5.04 -3.06
CA LEU A 62 -3.09 -4.62 -2.22
C LEU A 62 -3.11 -3.11 -2.03
N VAL A 63 -1.96 -2.49 -1.80
CA VAL A 63 -1.86 -1.03 -1.64
C VAL A 63 -2.36 -0.33 -2.90
N VAL A 64 -1.94 -0.80 -4.07
CA VAL A 64 -2.38 -0.21 -5.35
C VAL A 64 -3.87 -0.45 -5.58
N ALA A 65 -4.36 -1.66 -5.32
CA ALA A 65 -5.79 -1.97 -5.50
C ALA A 65 -6.69 -1.13 -4.60
N ILE A 66 -6.25 -0.88 -3.36
CA ILE A 66 -7.00 -0.03 -2.41
C ILE A 66 -7.04 1.42 -2.90
N ALA A 67 -6.01 1.89 -3.58
CA ALA A 67 -5.96 3.25 -4.12
C ALA A 67 -6.89 3.46 -5.31
N GLU A 68 -7.36 2.41 -5.96
CA GLU A 68 -8.32 2.53 -7.06
C GLU A 68 -9.72 2.96 -6.58
N PRO A 69 -10.44 3.75 -7.36
CA PRO A 69 -9.98 4.53 -8.51
C PRO A 69 -9.44 5.90 -8.06
N GLY A 70 -8.46 6.39 -8.77
CA GLY A 70 -8.04 7.79 -8.67
C GLY A 70 -7.22 8.19 -7.46
N GLY A 71 -6.83 7.24 -6.60
CA GLY A 71 -6.03 7.54 -5.43
C GLY A 71 -4.55 7.71 -5.71
N THR A 72 -3.80 8.07 -4.67
CA THR A 72 -2.36 8.26 -4.73
C THR A 72 -1.68 7.31 -3.75
N VAL A 73 -0.65 6.60 -4.23
CA VAL A 73 0.20 5.76 -3.40
C VAL A 73 1.49 6.51 -3.08
N LEU A 74 1.82 6.59 -1.79
CA LEU A 74 3.11 7.11 -1.33
C LEU A 74 4.02 5.92 -1.08
N THR A 75 5.21 5.93 -1.65
CA THR A 75 6.15 4.81 -1.53
C THR A 75 7.60 5.26 -1.50
N GLY A 76 8.42 4.52 -0.75
CA GLY A 76 9.88 4.65 -0.82
C GLY A 76 10.49 3.72 -1.87
N ASP A 77 9.74 2.74 -2.37
CA ASP A 77 10.16 1.80 -3.40
C ASP A 77 9.30 1.98 -4.65
N ARG A 78 9.89 2.59 -5.64
CA ARG A 78 9.21 3.07 -6.83
C ARG A 78 8.89 1.99 -7.85
N ALA A 79 9.84 1.08 -8.09
CA ALA A 79 9.80 0.23 -9.29
C ALA A 79 8.57 -0.69 -9.35
N ASP A 80 8.33 -1.47 -8.29
CA ASP A 80 7.22 -2.43 -8.27
C ASP A 80 5.87 -1.73 -8.19
N ILE A 81 5.79 -0.66 -7.41
CA ILE A 81 4.54 0.10 -7.26
C ILE A 81 4.16 0.77 -8.58
N GLU A 82 5.12 1.35 -9.32
CA GLU A 82 4.83 1.94 -10.62
C GLU A 82 4.39 0.91 -11.65
N ALA A 83 5.00 -0.27 -11.65
CA ALA A 83 4.60 -1.35 -12.55
C ALA A 83 3.15 -1.78 -12.29
N LEU A 84 2.77 -1.94 -11.04
CA LEU A 84 1.40 -2.27 -10.65
C LEU A 84 0.42 -1.15 -10.99
N ALA A 85 0.79 0.10 -10.66
CA ALA A 85 -0.06 1.26 -10.89
C ALA A 85 -0.31 1.50 -12.39
N GLY A 86 0.61 1.10 -13.25
CA GLY A 86 0.45 1.17 -14.70
C GLY A 86 -0.74 0.37 -15.23
N HIS A 87 -1.19 -0.63 -14.50
CA HIS A 87 -2.36 -1.45 -14.85
C HIS A 87 -3.61 -1.08 -14.03
N ALA A 88 -3.48 -0.15 -13.09
CA ALA A 88 -4.57 0.24 -12.22
C ALA A 88 -5.39 1.40 -12.79
N ASP A 89 -6.58 1.59 -12.23
CA ASP A 89 -7.48 2.66 -12.64
C ASP A 89 -7.09 3.99 -12.01
N ARG A 90 -6.32 4.79 -12.74
CA ARG A 90 -5.96 6.17 -12.40
C ARG A 90 -5.27 6.29 -11.04
N VAL A 91 -4.37 5.38 -10.73
CA VAL A 91 -3.57 5.45 -9.51
C VAL A 91 -2.29 6.22 -9.78
N THR A 92 -2.06 7.24 -8.98
CA THR A 92 -0.84 8.06 -9.03
C THR A 92 0.16 7.56 -8.01
N VAL A 93 1.44 7.57 -8.37
CA VAL A 93 2.52 7.18 -7.46
C VAL A 93 3.38 8.38 -7.13
N GLU A 94 3.57 8.64 -5.84
CA GLU A 94 4.50 9.64 -5.35
C GLU A 94 5.60 8.96 -4.55
N VAL A 95 6.85 9.28 -4.87
CA VAL A 95 8.02 8.77 -4.16
C VAL A 95 8.39 9.72 -3.03
N ILE A 96 8.62 9.13 -1.87
CA ILE A 96 9.00 9.90 -0.67
C ILE A 96 10.43 9.60 -0.24
#